data_9037f6ab69f9e3be68541bdc89122f93
#
_entry.id   9037f6ab69f9e3be68541bdc89122f93
#
_cell.length_a   1.000
_cell.length_b   1.000
_cell.length_c   1.000
_cell.angle_alpha   90.00
_cell.angle_beta   90.00
_cell.angle_gamma   90.00
#
_symmetry.space_group_name_H-M   'P 1'
#
loop_
_entity.id
_entity.type
_entity.pdbx_description
1 polymer ?
#
loop_
_entity_poly.entity_id
_entity_poly.type
_entity_poly.pdbx_seq_one_letter_code
_entity_poly.pdbx_strand_id
1 'polypeptide(L)'
;MDKIVSIQNLTIEFNRNIEVVKNINLDVIKGKTTAIVGESGSGKTLSALSILKLLPNGADIKNGNIFFNNVNLLKLNESEIQKIRGNKISTIFQEPMTSLNPLHTINKQIEEIITTHNVITKNEAKIKTINLLKEVGLDNIATRPKIYPYELSGGQRQRAMIAMSIANNPEVLIADEPTTALDVTIQLQILELLKNIQSRLGMSLVFISHDLSVVKKLSDYIYVMKNGKIVEFGTNDEIFNNPKNEYTKELVSYQSNIKESKNFDSDSILKVEDLDVWYPIKKGLLKRTVDYVKAIKNVSFDLKIGESIGIVGESGSGKTSLILAILNLIESKGKIKVNKKDLNQLNKKEMLNLRKEIQIVFQDPFSSLSPRMNIEDIISEGLLIHYPSISKKEKEEKIKNILDKVGLEYKNTIEKYPHEFSGGQRQRIAIARALILEPKILILDEPTSALDVTIQNQIINLLNKLQKQLQLSYIFISHDMTVIKAISDRIIVLKDGLIVEENISSNLFNTPKSEYTKKLISSVV
;
A
#
# COMPACT_ATOMS: atom_id res chain seq x y z
N MET A 1 -14.49 26.30 19.00
CA MET A 1 -13.13 25.90 18.60
C MET A 1 -12.65 26.82 17.52
N ASP A 2 -11.41 27.27 17.57
CA ASP A 2 -10.83 28.19 16.59
C ASP A 2 -10.52 27.44 15.30
N LYS A 3 -11.17 27.85 14.19
CA LYS A 3 -11.03 27.22 12.87
C LYS A 3 -10.00 27.99 12.06
N ILE A 4 -8.95 27.31 11.60
CA ILE A 4 -7.93 27.94 10.76
C ILE A 4 -8.29 27.85 9.27
N VAL A 5 -8.90 26.72 8.84
CA VAL A 5 -9.48 26.55 7.50
C VAL A 5 -10.93 26.13 7.63
N SER A 6 -11.82 26.70 6.82
CA SER A 6 -13.22 26.31 6.75
C SER A 6 -13.67 26.18 5.29
N ILE A 7 -14.08 25.01 4.91
CA ILE A 7 -14.68 24.68 3.60
C ILE A 7 -16.19 24.67 3.79
N GLN A 8 -16.91 25.40 2.96
CA GLN A 8 -18.37 25.57 3.04
C GLN A 8 -19.03 25.29 1.70
N ASN A 9 -19.96 24.33 1.69
CA ASN A 9 -20.79 23.94 0.54
C ASN A 9 -19.99 23.66 -0.73
N LEU A 10 -18.79 23.06 -0.59
CA LEU A 10 -17.87 22.81 -1.69
C LEU A 10 -18.40 21.72 -2.62
N THR A 11 -18.49 22.05 -3.90
CA THR A 11 -18.79 21.11 -4.98
C THR A 11 -17.71 21.19 -6.03
N ILE A 12 -17.11 20.06 -6.39
CA ILE A 12 -16.09 19.95 -7.44
C ILE A 12 -16.61 19.00 -8.51
N GLU A 13 -16.52 19.41 -9.78
CA GLU A 13 -16.91 18.60 -10.93
C GLU A 13 -15.74 18.33 -11.87
N PHE A 14 -15.79 17.18 -12.55
CA PHE A 14 -14.85 16.80 -13.61
C PHE A 14 -15.52 16.94 -14.97
N ASN A 15 -14.81 17.56 -15.94
CA ASN A 15 -15.29 17.76 -17.32
C ASN A 15 -16.70 18.35 -17.39
N ARG A 16 -17.08 19.21 -16.42
CA ARG A 16 -18.37 19.92 -16.28
C ARG A 16 -19.62 19.03 -16.14
N ASN A 17 -19.47 17.71 -15.96
CA ASN A 17 -20.62 16.79 -15.94
C ASN A 17 -20.64 15.81 -14.77
N ILE A 18 -19.49 15.54 -14.11
CA ILE A 18 -19.39 14.52 -13.07
C ILE A 18 -19.01 15.20 -11.75
N GLU A 19 -19.96 15.31 -10.82
CA GLU A 19 -19.68 15.82 -9.49
C GLU A 19 -18.93 14.77 -8.68
N VAL A 20 -17.65 15.04 -8.40
CA VAL A 20 -16.76 14.18 -7.61
C VAL A 20 -16.68 14.57 -6.14
N VAL A 21 -16.95 15.85 -5.82
CA VAL A 21 -17.17 16.34 -4.46
C VAL A 21 -18.53 17.05 -4.44
N LYS A 22 -19.39 16.69 -3.48
CA LYS A 22 -20.82 17.03 -3.51
C LYS A 22 -21.25 17.75 -2.24
N ASN A 23 -21.20 19.08 -2.27
CA ASN A 23 -21.70 19.96 -1.20
C ASN A 23 -21.14 19.60 0.20
N ILE A 24 -19.81 19.56 0.32
CA ILE A 24 -19.17 19.22 1.59
C ILE A 24 -18.90 20.45 2.46
N ASN A 25 -18.92 20.25 3.77
CA ASN A 25 -18.49 21.21 4.79
C ASN A 25 -17.39 20.55 5.64
N LEU A 26 -16.23 21.20 5.75
CA LEU A 26 -15.08 20.67 6.48
C LEU A 26 -14.34 21.80 7.19
N ASP A 27 -14.05 21.62 8.46
CA ASP A 27 -13.30 22.56 9.27
C ASP A 27 -11.98 21.96 9.73
N VAL A 28 -10.90 22.72 9.64
CA VAL A 28 -9.59 22.40 10.22
C VAL A 28 -9.41 23.23 11.47
N ILE A 29 -9.24 22.55 12.60
CA ILE A 29 -9.11 23.17 13.90
C ILE A 29 -7.64 23.56 14.12
N LYS A 30 -7.42 24.80 14.59
CA LYS A 30 -6.08 25.36 14.82
C LYS A 30 -5.25 24.51 15.78
N GLY A 31 -4.03 24.14 15.36
CA GLY A 31 -3.08 23.35 16.15
C GLY A 31 -3.46 21.86 16.31
N LYS A 32 -4.55 21.40 15.64
CA LYS A 32 -5.04 20.03 15.72
C LYS A 32 -4.83 19.26 14.43
N THR A 33 -4.90 17.92 14.51
CA THR A 33 -4.91 17.04 13.35
C THR A 33 -6.35 16.74 12.95
N THR A 34 -6.72 17.16 11.74
CA THR A 34 -7.99 16.82 11.09
C THR A 34 -7.74 15.76 10.02
N ALA A 35 -8.23 14.54 10.23
CA ALA A 35 -8.10 13.47 9.23
C ALA A 35 -9.29 13.44 8.26
N ILE A 36 -9.01 13.08 7.01
CA ILE A 36 -10.02 12.80 5.99
C ILE A 36 -9.81 11.35 5.54
N VAL A 37 -10.80 10.50 5.78
CA VAL A 37 -10.74 9.07 5.47
C VAL A 37 -11.84 8.63 4.51
N GLY A 38 -11.66 7.52 3.83
CA GLY A 38 -12.65 6.92 2.92
C GLY A 38 -11.98 6.19 1.75
N GLU A 39 -12.78 5.58 0.88
CA GLU A 39 -12.31 4.82 -0.29
C GLU A 39 -11.54 5.69 -1.29
N SER A 40 -10.75 5.03 -2.16
CA SER A 40 -10.14 5.69 -3.31
C SER A 40 -11.23 6.28 -4.21
N GLY A 41 -11.01 7.49 -4.73
CA GLY A 41 -12.02 8.19 -5.54
C GLY A 41 -13.17 8.83 -4.75
N SER A 42 -13.19 8.77 -3.42
CA SER A 42 -14.23 9.44 -2.60
C SER A 42 -14.13 10.97 -2.56
N GLY A 43 -13.08 11.57 -3.16
CA GLY A 43 -12.89 13.02 -3.24
C GLY A 43 -11.98 13.64 -2.19
N LYS A 44 -11.29 12.85 -1.34
CA LYS A 44 -10.41 13.33 -0.25
C LYS A 44 -9.32 14.28 -0.74
N THR A 45 -8.48 13.81 -1.65
CA THR A 45 -7.38 14.57 -2.26
C THR A 45 -7.88 15.83 -2.93
N LEU A 46 -8.97 15.76 -3.72
CA LEU A 46 -9.53 16.92 -4.39
C LEU A 46 -10.05 17.97 -3.40
N SER A 47 -10.71 17.52 -2.31
CA SER A 47 -11.18 18.41 -1.25
C SER A 47 -10.03 19.14 -0.56
N ALA A 48 -8.92 18.46 -0.30
CA ALA A 48 -7.76 19.08 0.34
C ALA A 48 -6.97 19.98 -0.63
N LEU A 49 -6.73 19.55 -1.88
CA LEU A 49 -6.02 20.35 -2.89
C LEU A 49 -6.80 21.60 -3.33
N SER A 50 -8.15 21.57 -3.23
CA SER A 50 -8.98 22.75 -3.51
C SER A 50 -8.66 23.94 -2.60
N ILE A 51 -8.17 23.70 -1.37
CA ILE A 51 -7.72 24.75 -0.43
C ILE A 51 -6.63 25.62 -1.08
N LEU A 52 -5.76 25.01 -1.86
CA LEU A 52 -4.66 25.70 -2.54
C LEU A 52 -4.93 26.00 -4.02
N LYS A 53 -6.15 25.74 -4.53
CA LYS A 53 -6.48 25.81 -5.98
C LYS A 53 -5.53 24.96 -6.84
N LEU A 54 -5.12 23.78 -6.34
CA LEU A 54 -4.23 22.84 -7.04
C LEU A 54 -5.02 21.64 -7.60
N LEU A 55 -6.17 21.92 -8.18
CA LEU A 55 -6.97 20.88 -8.82
C LEU A 55 -6.32 20.42 -10.14
N PRO A 56 -6.40 19.13 -10.47
CA PRO A 56 -5.89 18.61 -11.73
C PRO A 56 -6.70 19.14 -12.92
N ASN A 57 -6.11 19.07 -14.12
CA ASN A 57 -6.78 19.49 -15.35
C ASN A 57 -8.13 18.79 -15.52
N GLY A 58 -9.17 19.57 -15.84
CA GLY A 58 -10.54 19.08 -16.00
C GLY A 58 -11.37 19.06 -14.71
N ALA A 59 -10.78 19.32 -13.55
CA ALA A 59 -11.49 19.47 -12.29
C ALA A 59 -11.70 20.95 -11.95
N ASP A 60 -12.95 21.37 -11.78
CA ASP A 60 -13.34 22.75 -11.47
C ASP A 60 -14.21 22.84 -10.22
N ILE A 61 -14.05 23.93 -9.47
CA ILE A 61 -14.94 24.23 -8.34
C ILE A 61 -16.22 24.84 -8.90
N LYS A 62 -17.32 24.09 -8.79
CA LYS A 62 -18.64 24.53 -9.25
C LYS A 62 -19.30 25.49 -8.26
N ASN A 63 -19.16 25.22 -6.97
CA ASN A 63 -19.77 26.00 -5.90
C ASN A 63 -18.98 25.86 -4.60
N GLY A 64 -19.17 26.82 -3.69
CA GLY A 64 -18.64 26.80 -2.35
C GLY A 64 -17.72 27.96 -2.01
N ASN A 65 -17.24 27.96 -0.78
CA ASN A 65 -16.24 28.93 -0.28
C ASN A 65 -15.18 28.18 0.54
N ILE A 66 -13.96 28.67 0.50
CA ILE A 66 -12.85 28.14 1.31
C ILE A 66 -12.20 29.31 2.03
N PHE A 67 -12.27 29.30 3.35
CA PHE A 67 -11.70 30.36 4.19
C PHE A 67 -10.42 29.87 4.87
N PHE A 68 -9.40 30.71 4.87
CA PHE A 68 -8.20 30.58 5.68
C PHE A 68 -8.03 31.87 6.50
N ASN A 69 -8.01 31.77 7.81
CA ASN A 69 -7.98 32.93 8.71
C ASN A 69 -9.01 34.00 8.31
N ASN A 70 -10.26 33.59 8.01
CA ASN A 70 -11.38 34.41 7.54
C ASN A 70 -11.22 35.04 6.15
N VAL A 71 -10.15 34.75 5.41
CA VAL A 71 -9.96 35.21 4.02
C VAL A 71 -10.47 34.12 3.07
N ASN A 72 -11.36 34.45 2.15
CA ASN A 72 -11.84 33.50 1.14
C ASN A 72 -10.79 33.29 0.05
N LEU A 73 -10.15 32.12 0.08
CA LEU A 73 -9.07 31.74 -0.84
C LEU A 73 -9.53 31.67 -2.30
N LEU A 74 -10.80 31.31 -2.56
CA LEU A 74 -11.31 31.18 -3.92
C LEU A 74 -11.42 32.53 -4.63
N LYS A 75 -11.56 33.63 -3.88
CA LYS A 75 -11.64 35.00 -4.42
C LYS A 75 -10.27 35.64 -4.66
N LEU A 76 -9.19 35.06 -4.17
CA LEU A 76 -7.83 35.57 -4.37
C LEU A 76 -7.39 35.37 -5.82
N ASN A 77 -6.64 36.34 -6.35
CA ASN A 77 -5.94 36.18 -7.63
C ASN A 77 -4.70 35.29 -7.50
N GLU A 78 -4.06 34.93 -8.61
CA GLU A 78 -2.93 34.00 -8.61
C GLU A 78 -1.72 34.55 -7.82
N SER A 79 -1.41 35.83 -7.91
CA SER A 79 -0.32 36.45 -7.15
C SER A 79 -0.56 36.43 -5.64
N GLU A 80 -1.81 36.53 -5.19
CA GLU A 80 -2.17 36.47 -3.78
C GLU A 80 -2.12 35.04 -3.24
N ILE A 81 -2.65 34.05 -4.00
CA ILE A 81 -2.62 32.65 -3.56
C ILE A 81 -1.20 32.07 -3.55
N GLN A 82 -0.31 32.52 -4.45
CA GLN A 82 1.11 32.13 -4.46
C GLN A 82 1.83 32.53 -3.16
N LYS A 83 1.47 33.65 -2.52
CA LYS A 83 2.02 34.05 -1.22
C LYS A 83 1.60 33.11 -0.07
N ILE A 84 0.54 32.35 -0.26
CA ILE A 84 0.01 31.39 0.71
C ILE A 84 0.55 29.98 0.45
N ARG A 85 0.61 29.55 -0.83
CA ARG A 85 1.15 28.24 -1.23
C ARG A 85 2.61 28.08 -0.84
N GLY A 86 2.96 27.00 -0.14
CA GLY A 86 4.33 26.69 0.28
C GLY A 86 4.90 27.62 1.37
N ASN A 87 4.11 28.61 1.81
CA ASN A 87 4.47 29.54 2.89
C ASN A 87 3.54 29.33 4.10
N LYS A 88 2.26 29.72 3.99
CA LYS A 88 1.28 29.62 5.08
C LYS A 88 0.58 28.26 5.09
N ILE A 89 0.29 27.72 3.92
CA ILE A 89 -0.28 26.39 3.72
C ILE A 89 0.66 25.62 2.81
N SER A 90 1.14 24.48 3.26
CA SER A 90 2.04 23.61 2.51
C SER A 90 1.45 22.22 2.34
N THR A 91 1.99 21.45 1.40
CA THR A 91 1.46 20.12 1.05
C THR A 91 2.57 19.09 0.92
N ILE A 92 2.35 17.92 1.50
CA ILE A 92 3.07 16.68 1.21
C ILE A 92 2.18 15.90 0.25
N PHE A 93 2.67 15.65 -0.98
CA PHE A 93 1.94 14.91 -2.01
C PHE A 93 2.08 13.41 -1.84
N GLN A 94 1.15 12.64 -2.40
CA GLN A 94 1.04 11.20 -2.26
C GLN A 94 2.27 10.43 -2.76
N GLU A 95 2.89 10.88 -3.87
CA GLU A 95 4.03 10.20 -4.48
C GLU A 95 5.31 11.05 -4.44
N PRO A 96 6.33 10.67 -3.64
CA PRO A 96 7.60 11.39 -3.60
C PRO A 96 8.37 11.36 -4.93
N MET A 97 8.15 10.33 -5.75
CA MET A 97 8.83 10.18 -7.03
C MET A 97 8.39 11.20 -8.08
N THR A 98 7.12 11.57 -8.06
CA THR A 98 6.54 12.56 -8.98
C THR A 98 6.64 13.99 -8.45
N SER A 99 6.77 14.16 -7.13
CA SER A 99 6.82 15.46 -6.46
C SER A 99 8.22 16.07 -6.40
N LEU A 100 9.27 15.23 -6.40
CA LEU A 100 10.66 15.67 -6.44
C LEU A 100 11.16 15.76 -7.87
N ASN A 101 11.76 16.89 -8.25
CA ASN A 101 12.38 17.03 -9.56
C ASN A 101 13.65 16.15 -9.67
N PRO A 102 13.68 15.13 -10.55
CA PRO A 102 14.80 14.21 -10.65
C PRO A 102 16.10 14.84 -11.17
N LEU A 103 16.00 16.00 -11.80
CA LEU A 103 17.14 16.73 -12.39
C LEU A 103 17.78 17.74 -11.42
N HIS A 104 17.17 17.99 -10.27
CA HIS A 104 17.67 18.88 -9.25
C HIS A 104 18.10 18.12 -7.99
N THR A 105 19.19 18.58 -7.36
CA THR A 105 19.60 18.03 -6.06
C THR A 105 18.58 18.37 -4.98
N ILE A 106 18.51 17.56 -3.92
CA ILE A 106 17.60 17.77 -2.79
C ILE A 106 17.82 19.16 -2.16
N ASN A 107 19.08 19.53 -1.93
CA ASN A 107 19.43 20.84 -1.37
C ASN A 107 18.89 21.98 -2.23
N LYS A 108 19.07 21.91 -3.56
CA LYS A 108 18.61 22.97 -4.47
C LYS A 108 17.09 23.14 -4.39
N GLN A 109 16.31 22.04 -4.30
CA GLN A 109 14.86 22.09 -4.23
C GLN A 109 14.37 22.71 -2.92
N ILE A 110 15.02 22.40 -1.78
CA ILE A 110 14.69 23.01 -0.48
C ILE A 110 15.07 24.50 -0.48
N GLU A 111 16.28 24.85 -0.97
CA GLU A 111 16.75 26.23 -1.07
C GLU A 111 15.81 27.08 -1.93
N GLU A 112 15.29 26.54 -3.04
CA GLU A 112 14.36 27.21 -3.94
C GLU A 112 13.06 27.59 -3.19
N ILE A 113 12.45 26.67 -2.41
CA ILE A 113 11.26 26.96 -1.63
C ILE A 113 11.52 28.06 -0.59
N ILE A 114 12.66 28.00 0.07
CA ILE A 114 13.05 29.01 1.08
C ILE A 114 13.19 30.38 0.45
N THR A 115 13.92 30.49 -0.68
CA THR A 115 14.22 31.78 -1.33
C THR A 115 13.04 32.36 -2.10
N THR A 116 12.08 31.54 -2.50
CA THR A 116 10.85 32.02 -3.17
C THR A 116 9.99 32.89 -2.25
N HIS A 117 9.97 32.58 -0.94
CA HIS A 117 9.10 33.25 0.02
C HIS A 117 9.83 34.16 1.02
N ASN A 118 11.15 34.11 1.07
CA ASN A 118 11.95 34.87 2.02
C ASN A 118 13.06 35.64 1.32
N VAL A 119 13.25 36.88 1.73
CA VAL A 119 14.39 37.70 1.27
C VAL A 119 15.59 37.36 2.16
N ILE A 120 16.35 36.33 1.79
CA ILE A 120 17.54 35.87 2.50
C ILE A 120 18.70 35.62 1.55
N THR A 121 19.91 35.61 2.07
CA THR A 121 21.10 35.31 1.28
C THR A 121 21.19 33.82 0.94
N LYS A 122 21.93 33.46 -0.13
CA LYS A 122 22.19 32.06 -0.49
C LYS A 122 22.84 31.25 0.65
N ASN A 123 23.72 31.89 1.44
CA ASN A 123 24.35 31.22 2.58
C ASN A 123 23.36 30.90 3.70
N GLU A 124 22.47 31.83 4.03
CA GLU A 124 21.41 31.61 5.02
C GLU A 124 20.44 30.51 4.55
N ALA A 125 20.02 30.52 3.28
CA ALA A 125 19.19 29.48 2.71
C ALA A 125 19.88 28.10 2.81
N LYS A 126 21.17 28.01 2.52
CA LYS A 126 21.95 26.77 2.64
C LYS A 126 22.03 26.27 4.08
N ILE A 127 22.30 27.16 5.04
CA ILE A 127 22.34 26.79 6.48
C ILE A 127 20.97 26.28 6.93
N LYS A 128 19.88 26.97 6.55
CA LYS A 128 18.51 26.57 6.86
C LYS A 128 18.18 25.20 6.25
N THR A 129 18.59 24.94 5.01
CA THR A 129 18.43 23.65 4.35
C THR A 129 19.12 22.52 5.09
N ILE A 130 20.38 22.71 5.51
CA ILE A 130 21.13 21.72 6.30
C ILE A 130 20.40 21.42 7.62
N ASN A 131 19.91 22.44 8.31
CA ASN A 131 19.18 22.27 9.57
C ASN A 131 17.87 21.51 9.37
N LEU A 132 17.09 21.82 8.31
CA LEU A 132 15.87 21.11 7.97
C LEU A 132 16.13 19.63 7.65
N LEU A 133 17.18 19.31 6.88
CA LEU A 133 17.55 17.93 6.59
C LEU A 133 17.93 17.15 7.85
N LYS A 134 18.66 17.76 8.79
CA LYS A 134 18.95 17.15 10.10
C LYS A 134 17.68 16.95 10.92
N GLU A 135 16.80 17.93 10.95
CA GLU A 135 15.53 17.86 11.67
C GLU A 135 14.66 16.68 11.25
N VAL A 136 14.64 16.35 9.96
CA VAL A 136 13.91 15.18 9.44
C VAL A 136 14.72 13.88 9.53
N GLY A 137 15.90 13.87 10.18
CA GLY A 137 16.74 12.70 10.37
C GLY A 137 17.51 12.28 9.09
N LEU A 138 17.91 13.27 8.27
CA LEU A 138 18.70 13.07 7.05
C LEU A 138 20.13 13.63 7.21
N ASP A 139 20.79 13.38 8.35
CA ASP A 139 22.11 13.91 8.67
C ASP A 139 23.17 13.58 7.61
N ASN A 140 23.16 12.34 7.13
CA ASN A 140 24.07 11.88 6.07
C ASN A 140 23.86 12.62 4.75
N ILE A 141 22.65 13.10 4.48
CA ILE A 141 22.29 13.83 3.27
C ILE A 141 22.62 15.32 3.45
N ALA A 142 22.42 15.86 4.65
CA ALA A 142 22.78 17.24 5.00
C ALA A 142 24.25 17.57 4.71
N THR A 143 25.15 16.57 4.81
CA THR A 143 26.58 16.69 4.52
C THR A 143 26.94 16.48 3.04
N ARG A 144 25.97 16.06 2.19
CA ARG A 144 26.16 15.70 0.77
C ARG A 144 25.31 16.59 -0.14
N PRO A 145 25.71 17.83 -0.45
CA PRO A 145 24.88 18.84 -1.14
C PRO A 145 24.53 18.50 -2.60
N LYS A 146 25.19 17.50 -3.20
CA LYS A 146 24.98 17.10 -4.60
C LYS A 146 24.19 15.79 -4.74
N ILE A 147 23.39 15.40 -3.75
CA ILE A 147 22.59 14.19 -3.82
C ILE A 147 21.28 14.44 -4.59
N TYR A 148 20.92 13.49 -5.46
CA TYR A 148 19.71 13.53 -6.27
C TYR A 148 18.62 12.61 -5.72
N PRO A 149 17.32 12.86 -6.04
CA PRO A 149 16.21 12.03 -5.55
C PRO A 149 16.34 10.53 -5.82
N TYR A 150 16.87 10.14 -6.98
CA TYR A 150 17.01 8.73 -7.35
C TYR A 150 18.07 7.97 -6.52
N GLU A 151 18.98 8.68 -5.85
CA GLU A 151 19.99 8.09 -4.95
C GLU A 151 19.43 7.75 -3.56
N LEU A 152 18.19 8.19 -3.26
CA LEU A 152 17.56 8.06 -1.95
C LEU A 152 16.62 6.85 -1.91
N SER A 153 16.51 6.22 -0.72
CA SER A 153 15.45 5.24 -0.45
C SER A 153 14.06 5.92 -0.40
N GLY A 154 12.97 5.13 -0.46
CA GLY A 154 11.60 5.65 -0.36
C GLY A 154 11.38 6.50 0.90
N GLY A 155 11.77 6.00 2.07
CA GLY A 155 11.66 6.74 3.33
C GLY A 155 12.54 7.99 3.39
N GLN A 156 13.73 7.97 2.78
CA GLN A 156 14.59 9.17 2.69
C GLN A 156 13.98 10.23 1.76
N ARG A 157 13.38 9.84 0.63
CA ARG A 157 12.63 10.77 -0.24
C ARG A 157 11.47 11.40 0.48
N GLN A 158 10.71 10.59 1.24
CA GLN A 158 9.60 11.08 2.04
C GLN A 158 10.04 12.11 3.08
N ARG A 159 11.12 11.84 3.81
CA ARG A 159 11.71 12.78 4.76
C ARG A 159 12.20 14.07 4.08
N ALA A 160 12.80 13.97 2.89
CA ALA A 160 13.21 15.14 2.11
C ALA A 160 12.00 15.98 1.68
N MET A 161 10.90 15.35 1.25
CA MET A 161 9.65 16.04 0.91
C MET A 161 9.01 16.70 2.13
N ILE A 162 9.07 16.07 3.31
CA ILE A 162 8.65 16.70 4.58
C ILE A 162 9.52 17.93 4.87
N ALA A 163 10.85 17.84 4.73
CA ALA A 163 11.75 19.00 4.92
C ALA A 163 11.40 20.16 3.98
N MET A 164 11.06 19.87 2.73
CA MET A 164 10.58 20.87 1.77
C MET A 164 9.27 21.52 2.23
N SER A 165 8.31 20.73 2.66
CA SER A 165 6.98 21.24 3.02
C SER A 165 6.96 22.07 4.30
N ILE A 166 7.91 21.85 5.23
CA ILE A 166 8.03 22.65 6.46
C ILE A 166 9.03 23.81 6.36
N ALA A 167 9.67 24.01 5.20
CA ALA A 167 10.77 24.94 5.02
C ALA A 167 10.44 26.40 5.41
N ASN A 168 9.19 26.80 5.30
CA ASN A 168 8.72 28.14 5.64
C ASN A 168 7.86 28.20 6.93
N ASN A 169 7.89 27.16 7.77
CA ASN A 169 7.11 27.05 9.00
C ASN A 169 5.60 27.31 8.74
N PRO A 170 4.91 26.48 7.98
CA PRO A 170 3.52 26.72 7.60
C PRO A 170 2.59 26.66 8.81
N GLU A 171 1.47 27.40 8.75
CA GLU A 171 0.39 27.37 9.74
C GLU A 171 -0.50 26.13 9.55
N VAL A 172 -0.60 25.63 8.30
CA VAL A 172 -1.34 24.41 7.94
C VAL A 172 -0.48 23.55 7.03
N LEU A 173 -0.36 22.26 7.38
CA LEU A 173 0.26 21.24 6.53
C LEU A 173 -0.81 20.27 6.06
N ILE A 174 -0.94 20.11 4.74
CA ILE A 174 -1.77 19.09 4.12
C ILE A 174 -0.88 17.89 3.81
N ALA A 175 -1.15 16.74 4.41
CA ALA A 175 -0.41 15.51 4.17
C ALA A 175 -1.33 14.50 3.46
N ASP A 176 -1.13 14.37 2.15
CA ASP A 176 -1.93 13.47 1.32
C ASP A 176 -1.24 12.11 1.21
N GLU A 177 -1.76 11.15 1.94
CA GLU A 177 -1.25 9.78 2.06
C GLU A 177 0.29 9.70 2.26
N PRO A 178 0.85 10.40 3.26
CA PRO A 178 2.30 10.59 3.38
C PRO A 178 3.08 9.33 3.73
N THR A 179 2.41 8.22 3.97
CA THR A 179 3.02 6.93 4.35
C THR A 179 2.74 5.81 3.36
N THR A 180 2.02 6.09 2.26
CA THR A 180 1.72 5.10 1.21
C THR A 180 3.01 4.57 0.57
N ALA A 181 3.05 3.27 0.30
CA ALA A 181 4.20 2.53 -0.24
C ALA A 181 5.46 2.50 0.66
N LEU A 182 5.33 2.83 1.94
CA LEU A 182 6.39 2.67 2.94
C LEU A 182 6.15 1.41 3.77
N ASP A 183 7.24 0.77 4.20
CA ASP A 183 7.12 -0.30 5.19
C ASP A 183 6.68 0.24 6.56
N VAL A 184 6.10 -0.64 7.35
CA VAL A 184 5.47 -0.32 8.63
C VAL A 184 6.40 0.42 9.59
N THR A 185 7.69 0.06 9.63
CA THR A 185 8.67 0.69 10.52
C THR A 185 8.96 2.13 10.10
N ILE A 186 9.15 2.37 8.81
CA ILE A 186 9.35 3.72 8.26
C ILE A 186 8.07 4.55 8.41
N GLN A 187 6.89 3.95 8.18
CA GLN A 187 5.60 4.59 8.37
C GLN A 187 5.48 5.16 9.80
N LEU A 188 5.73 4.34 10.84
CA LEU A 188 5.69 4.79 12.24
C LEU A 188 6.67 5.94 12.50
N GLN A 189 7.89 5.87 11.98
CA GLN A 189 8.88 6.94 12.11
C GLN A 189 8.44 8.25 11.44
N ILE A 190 7.78 8.18 10.28
CA ILE A 190 7.26 9.37 9.59
C ILE A 190 6.10 10.00 10.38
N LEU A 191 5.21 9.19 10.97
CA LEU A 191 4.10 9.67 11.79
C LEU A 191 4.60 10.37 13.06
N GLU A 192 5.56 9.78 13.74
CA GLU A 192 6.20 10.37 14.91
C GLU A 192 6.91 11.69 14.56
N LEU A 193 7.62 11.71 13.42
CA LEU A 193 8.26 12.92 12.89
C LEU A 193 7.23 14.03 12.65
N LEU A 194 6.11 13.73 11.96
CA LEU A 194 5.05 14.70 11.70
C LEU A 194 4.43 15.24 12.99
N LYS A 195 4.18 14.38 13.98
CA LYS A 195 3.65 14.77 15.29
C LYS A 195 4.60 15.68 16.06
N ASN A 196 5.90 15.37 16.03
CA ASN A 196 6.93 16.18 16.68
C ASN A 196 7.04 17.55 16.01
N ILE A 197 7.05 17.60 14.67
CA ILE A 197 7.07 18.86 13.91
C ILE A 197 5.81 19.68 14.19
N GLN A 198 4.62 19.05 14.18
CA GLN A 198 3.36 19.71 14.49
C GLN A 198 3.40 20.37 15.87
N SER A 199 3.83 19.65 16.89
CA SER A 199 3.92 20.16 18.26
C SER A 199 4.91 21.32 18.37
N ARG A 200 6.06 21.22 17.71
CA ARG A 200 7.10 22.26 17.73
C ARG A 200 6.68 23.55 17.02
N LEU A 201 6.02 23.42 15.86
CA LEU A 201 5.59 24.58 15.06
C LEU A 201 4.22 25.12 15.48
N GLY A 202 3.45 24.39 16.28
CA GLY A 202 2.06 24.74 16.59
C GLY A 202 1.14 24.73 15.37
N MET A 203 1.53 24.01 14.28
CA MET A 203 0.79 23.98 13.03
C MET A 203 -0.43 23.06 13.11
N SER A 204 -1.41 23.32 12.26
CA SER A 204 -2.56 22.43 12.05
C SER A 204 -2.23 21.42 10.95
N LEU A 205 -2.65 20.17 11.13
CA LEU A 205 -2.40 19.09 10.18
C LEU A 205 -3.71 18.63 9.55
N VAL A 206 -3.82 18.66 8.21
CA VAL A 206 -4.84 17.95 7.45
C VAL A 206 -4.22 16.66 6.97
N PHE A 207 -4.70 15.53 7.47
CA PHE A 207 -4.12 14.23 7.22
C PHE A 207 -5.06 13.35 6.41
N ILE A 208 -4.69 13.01 5.18
CA ILE A 208 -5.47 12.12 4.33
C ILE A 208 -4.85 10.75 4.39
N SER A 209 -5.66 9.73 4.66
CA SER A 209 -5.23 8.34 4.63
C SER A 209 -6.42 7.40 4.41
N HIS A 210 -6.14 6.26 3.81
CA HIS A 210 -7.04 5.11 3.79
C HIS A 210 -6.73 4.12 4.92
N ASP A 211 -5.59 4.28 5.61
CA ASP A 211 -5.17 3.44 6.75
C ASP A 211 -5.74 4.00 8.07
N LEU A 212 -6.79 3.35 8.57
CA LEU A 212 -7.45 3.74 9.80
C LEU A 212 -6.59 3.55 11.05
N SER A 213 -5.62 2.63 11.04
CA SER A 213 -4.71 2.42 12.17
C SER A 213 -3.82 3.64 12.40
N VAL A 214 -3.36 4.25 11.30
CA VAL A 214 -2.61 5.50 11.29
C VAL A 214 -3.45 6.66 11.76
N VAL A 215 -4.67 6.77 11.22
CA VAL A 215 -5.62 7.84 11.57
C VAL A 215 -5.97 7.80 13.06
N LYS A 216 -6.21 6.62 13.61
CA LYS A 216 -6.49 6.41 15.05
C LYS A 216 -5.37 6.96 15.95
N LYS A 217 -4.10 6.83 15.54
CA LYS A 217 -2.93 7.26 16.32
C LYS A 217 -2.63 8.75 16.22
N LEU A 218 -2.99 9.39 15.10
CA LEU A 218 -2.55 10.74 14.80
C LEU A 218 -3.65 11.80 14.91
N SER A 219 -4.92 11.46 14.63
CA SER A 219 -5.98 12.45 14.46
C SER A 219 -6.70 12.84 15.76
N ASP A 220 -7.08 14.12 15.85
CA ASP A 220 -8.00 14.63 16.87
C ASP A 220 -9.46 14.56 16.35
N TYR A 221 -9.67 14.90 15.06
CA TYR A 221 -10.97 14.94 14.39
C TYR A 221 -10.91 14.17 13.08
N ILE A 222 -12.01 13.54 12.71
CA ILE A 222 -12.08 12.67 11.53
C ILE A 222 -13.32 12.99 10.71
N TYR A 223 -13.14 13.22 9.42
CA TYR A 223 -14.18 13.29 8.40
C TYR A 223 -14.16 12.01 7.57
N VAL A 224 -15.29 11.30 7.54
CA VAL A 224 -15.45 10.09 6.72
C VAL A 224 -16.14 10.45 5.42
N MET A 225 -15.48 10.20 4.30
CA MET A 225 -15.99 10.51 2.94
C MET A 225 -16.37 9.24 2.18
N LYS A 226 -17.53 9.27 1.53
CA LYS A 226 -18.01 8.24 0.60
C LYS A 226 -18.73 8.88 -0.60
N ASN A 227 -18.37 8.47 -1.82
CA ASN A 227 -19.01 8.93 -3.06
C ASN A 227 -19.13 10.47 -3.18
N GLY A 228 -18.07 11.18 -2.78
CA GLY A 228 -18.01 12.65 -2.83
C GLY A 228 -18.72 13.40 -1.72
N LYS A 229 -19.25 12.70 -0.70
CA LYS A 229 -19.96 13.31 0.45
C LYS A 229 -19.26 12.98 1.76
N ILE A 230 -19.35 13.87 2.74
CA ILE A 230 -19.06 13.57 4.12
C ILE A 230 -20.25 12.81 4.70
N VAL A 231 -20.04 11.56 5.10
CA VAL A 231 -21.09 10.68 5.65
C VAL A 231 -21.10 10.68 7.16
N GLU A 232 -19.94 10.97 7.78
CA GLU A 232 -19.81 11.11 9.24
C GLU A 232 -18.64 12.04 9.58
N PHE A 233 -18.77 12.74 10.72
CA PHE A 233 -17.76 13.58 11.31
C PHE A 233 -17.81 13.45 12.83
N GLY A 234 -16.66 13.40 13.48
CA GLY A 234 -16.55 13.32 14.92
C GLY A 234 -15.11 13.42 15.42
N THR A 235 -14.98 13.34 16.74
CA THR A 235 -13.68 13.14 17.38
C THR A 235 -13.16 11.74 17.09
N ASN A 236 -11.88 11.52 17.30
CA ASN A 236 -11.26 10.21 17.14
C ASN A 236 -12.03 9.12 17.92
N ASP A 237 -12.34 9.39 19.19
CA ASP A 237 -13.08 8.47 20.05
C ASP A 237 -14.49 8.14 19.52
N GLU A 238 -15.24 9.15 19.06
CA GLU A 238 -16.57 8.95 18.50
C GLU A 238 -16.57 8.07 17.26
N ILE A 239 -15.64 8.30 16.34
CA ILE A 239 -15.57 7.55 15.06
C ILE A 239 -15.11 6.10 15.28
N PHE A 240 -14.15 5.85 16.18
CA PHE A 240 -13.65 4.48 16.40
C PHE A 240 -14.46 3.66 17.39
N ASN A 241 -15.03 4.27 18.43
CA ASN A 241 -15.73 3.53 19.47
C ASN A 241 -17.25 3.60 19.35
N ASN A 242 -17.81 4.65 18.73
CA ASN A 242 -19.25 4.86 18.60
C ASN A 242 -19.67 5.32 17.20
N PRO A 243 -19.26 4.64 16.11
CA PRO A 243 -19.63 5.03 14.74
C PRO A 243 -21.15 4.94 14.53
N LYS A 244 -21.74 5.97 13.91
CA LYS A 244 -23.19 6.05 13.67
C LYS A 244 -23.55 5.57 12.27
N ASN A 245 -22.73 5.93 11.27
CA ASN A 245 -22.97 5.57 9.89
C ASN A 245 -22.56 4.12 9.60
N GLU A 246 -23.38 3.37 8.86
CA GLU A 246 -23.10 1.95 8.52
C GLU A 246 -21.76 1.79 7.79
N TYR A 247 -21.42 2.70 6.89
CA TYR A 247 -20.13 2.66 6.21
C TYR A 247 -18.95 2.86 7.17
N THR A 248 -19.08 3.77 8.13
CA THR A 248 -18.04 3.96 9.17
C THR A 248 -17.89 2.72 10.04
N LYS A 249 -19.01 2.07 10.40
CA LYS A 249 -18.99 0.79 11.14
C LYS A 249 -18.27 -0.29 10.34
N GLU A 250 -18.54 -0.42 9.05
CA GLU A 250 -17.83 -1.35 8.16
C GLU A 250 -16.34 -1.08 8.13
N LEU A 251 -15.93 0.19 7.95
CA LEU A 251 -14.53 0.59 7.92
C LEU A 251 -13.80 0.26 9.23
N VAL A 252 -14.43 0.53 10.39
CA VAL A 252 -13.81 0.32 11.71
C VAL A 252 -13.82 -1.14 12.11
N SER A 253 -14.89 -1.90 11.81
CA SER A 253 -15.01 -3.31 12.19
C SER A 253 -13.96 -4.20 11.55
N TYR A 254 -13.37 -3.79 10.43
CA TYR A 254 -12.32 -4.54 9.75
C TYR A 254 -11.09 -4.81 10.61
N GLN A 255 -10.73 -3.90 11.49
CA GLN A 255 -9.56 -4.05 12.38
C GLN A 255 -9.73 -5.18 13.41
N SER A 256 -10.95 -5.66 13.65
CA SER A 256 -11.27 -6.64 14.71
C SER A 256 -11.35 -8.10 14.25
N ASN A 257 -11.39 -8.37 12.94
CA ASN A 257 -11.59 -9.73 12.44
C ASN A 257 -10.31 -10.58 12.58
N ILE A 258 -10.33 -11.52 13.51
CA ILE A 258 -9.31 -12.56 13.65
C ILE A 258 -9.87 -13.83 12.99
N LYS A 259 -9.09 -14.45 12.10
CA LYS A 259 -9.44 -15.79 11.61
C LYS A 259 -9.37 -16.78 12.76
N GLU A 260 -10.44 -17.54 12.97
CA GLU A 260 -10.44 -18.65 13.91
C GLU A 260 -9.38 -19.67 13.49
N SER A 261 -8.38 -19.89 14.33
CA SER A 261 -7.32 -20.86 14.08
C SER A 261 -7.88 -22.28 14.15
N LYS A 262 -7.53 -23.09 13.16
CA LYS A 262 -7.85 -24.52 13.10
C LYS A 262 -6.62 -25.33 13.43
N ASN A 263 -6.82 -26.45 14.09
CA ASN A 263 -5.78 -27.47 14.19
C ASN A 263 -5.77 -28.29 12.90
N PHE A 264 -4.61 -28.36 12.27
CA PHE A 264 -4.43 -29.14 11.05
C PHE A 264 -3.64 -30.41 11.38
N ASP A 265 -4.35 -31.54 11.42
CA ASP A 265 -3.73 -32.90 11.56
C ASP A 265 -3.41 -33.55 10.22
N SER A 266 -3.41 -32.77 9.14
CA SER A 266 -3.18 -33.25 7.77
C SER A 266 -1.69 -33.33 7.43
N ASP A 267 -1.36 -34.18 6.44
CA ASP A 267 -0.03 -34.23 5.81
C ASP A 267 0.40 -32.84 5.28
N SER A 268 1.71 -32.57 5.32
CA SER A 268 2.28 -31.38 4.69
C SER A 268 2.22 -31.50 3.17
N ILE A 269 1.58 -30.53 2.51
CA ILE A 269 1.52 -30.43 1.04
C ILE A 269 2.78 -29.80 0.46
N LEU A 270 3.40 -28.88 1.20
CA LEU A 270 4.69 -28.26 0.88
C LEU A 270 5.62 -28.41 2.08
N LYS A 271 6.89 -28.75 1.83
CA LYS A 271 7.94 -28.77 2.84
C LYS A 271 9.19 -28.09 2.30
N VAL A 272 9.67 -27.11 3.02
CA VAL A 272 10.90 -26.36 2.74
C VAL A 272 11.91 -26.72 3.82
N GLU A 273 13.10 -27.18 3.44
CA GLU A 273 14.16 -27.63 4.35
C GLU A 273 15.48 -26.92 4.00
N ASP A 274 16.04 -26.19 4.96
CA ASP A 274 17.36 -25.53 4.91
C ASP A 274 17.56 -24.67 3.66
N LEU A 275 16.55 -23.87 3.31
CA LEU A 275 16.54 -23.09 2.09
C LEU A 275 17.44 -21.86 2.20
N ASP A 276 18.37 -21.73 1.23
CA ASP A 276 19.21 -20.56 1.00
C ASP A 276 18.95 -19.95 -0.38
N VAL A 277 18.85 -18.63 -0.45
CA VAL A 277 18.78 -17.89 -1.71
C VAL A 277 19.82 -16.77 -1.71
N TRP A 278 20.78 -16.87 -2.63
CA TRP A 278 21.92 -15.97 -2.71
C TRP A 278 22.03 -15.36 -4.11
N TYR A 279 21.99 -14.03 -4.19
CA TYR A 279 22.15 -13.30 -5.45
C TYR A 279 23.60 -12.85 -5.63
N PRO A 280 24.31 -13.24 -6.72
CA PRO A 280 25.69 -12.86 -6.94
C PRO A 280 25.83 -11.36 -7.26
N ILE A 281 26.72 -10.68 -6.54
CA ILE A 281 27.17 -9.31 -6.85
C ILE A 281 28.31 -9.41 -7.87
N LYS A 282 28.05 -8.99 -9.11
CA LYS A 282 29.02 -9.01 -10.20
C LYS A 282 29.64 -7.64 -10.39
N LYS A 283 31.00 -7.55 -10.47
CA LYS A 283 31.75 -6.31 -10.74
C LYS A 283 32.72 -6.47 -11.93
N GLY A 284 33.05 -5.33 -12.53
CA GLY A 284 34.01 -5.23 -13.65
C GLY A 284 33.45 -5.65 -15.00
N LEU A 285 34.24 -5.42 -16.07
CA LEU A 285 33.87 -5.68 -17.47
C LEU A 285 33.54 -7.16 -17.72
N LEU A 286 34.21 -8.07 -16.99
CA LEU A 286 34.05 -9.52 -17.10
C LEU A 286 32.92 -10.07 -16.18
N LYS A 287 32.13 -9.19 -15.52
CA LYS A 287 31.02 -9.56 -14.62
C LYS A 287 31.39 -10.68 -13.61
N ARG A 288 32.59 -10.63 -13.03
CA ARG A 288 33.03 -11.62 -12.03
C ARG A 288 32.24 -11.43 -10.74
N THR A 289 31.77 -12.53 -10.15
CA THR A 289 31.13 -12.54 -8.83
C THR A 289 32.16 -12.18 -7.78
N VAL A 290 31.92 -11.10 -7.04
CA VAL A 290 32.81 -10.59 -5.98
C VAL A 290 32.21 -10.80 -4.58
N ASP A 291 30.89 -10.95 -4.48
CA ASP A 291 30.16 -11.17 -3.23
C ASP A 291 28.75 -11.68 -3.52
N TYR A 292 27.96 -11.96 -2.47
CA TYR A 292 26.57 -12.40 -2.57
C TYR A 292 25.67 -11.61 -1.61
N VAL A 293 24.51 -11.21 -2.10
CA VAL A 293 23.39 -10.78 -1.26
C VAL A 293 22.65 -12.04 -0.82
N LYS A 294 22.72 -12.37 0.47
CA LYS A 294 22.04 -13.52 1.06
C LYS A 294 20.60 -13.13 1.41
N ALA A 295 19.69 -13.29 0.47
CA ALA A 295 18.29 -12.88 0.62
C ALA A 295 17.50 -13.84 1.53
N ILE A 296 17.83 -15.12 1.53
CA ILE A 296 17.27 -16.16 2.43
C ILE A 296 18.42 -16.96 2.99
N LYS A 297 18.33 -17.31 4.29
CA LYS A 297 19.38 -17.96 5.06
C LYS A 297 18.76 -19.07 5.91
N ASN A 298 18.98 -20.32 5.53
CA ASN A 298 18.56 -21.50 6.27
C ASN A 298 17.11 -21.49 6.75
N VAL A 299 16.18 -21.21 5.83
CA VAL A 299 14.74 -21.15 6.13
C VAL A 299 14.11 -22.53 5.97
N SER A 300 13.41 -22.99 7.02
CA SER A 300 12.69 -24.27 7.02
C SER A 300 11.28 -24.06 7.57
N PHE A 301 10.26 -24.56 6.87
CA PHE A 301 8.88 -24.60 7.30
C PHE A 301 8.07 -25.61 6.45
N ASP A 302 6.88 -25.92 6.88
CA ASP A 302 5.95 -26.76 6.13
C ASP A 302 4.58 -26.07 5.99
N LEU A 303 3.80 -26.44 4.95
CA LEU A 303 2.42 -26.02 4.74
C LEU A 303 1.53 -27.26 4.72
N LYS A 304 0.49 -27.27 5.53
CA LYS A 304 -0.48 -28.37 5.59
C LYS A 304 -1.62 -28.18 4.61
N ILE A 305 -2.30 -29.27 4.25
CA ILE A 305 -3.46 -29.22 3.34
C ILE A 305 -4.56 -28.38 3.96
N GLY A 306 -5.04 -27.37 3.23
CA GLY A 306 -6.10 -26.44 3.65
C GLY A 306 -5.65 -25.36 4.63
N GLU A 307 -4.36 -25.33 5.02
CA GLU A 307 -3.77 -24.30 5.87
C GLU A 307 -3.50 -23.01 5.12
N SER A 308 -3.54 -21.89 5.82
CA SER A 308 -3.14 -20.56 5.34
C SER A 308 -1.97 -20.05 6.17
N ILE A 309 -0.78 -20.00 5.59
CA ILE A 309 0.41 -19.41 6.22
C ILE A 309 0.54 -17.96 5.77
N GLY A 310 0.59 -17.04 6.73
CA GLY A 310 0.98 -15.66 6.52
C GLY A 310 2.50 -15.48 6.64
N ILE A 311 3.13 -14.81 5.67
CA ILE A 311 4.56 -14.45 5.75
C ILE A 311 4.65 -12.93 5.83
N VAL A 312 5.20 -12.42 6.94
CA VAL A 312 5.32 -10.99 7.22
C VAL A 312 6.78 -10.58 7.41
N GLY A 313 7.07 -9.31 7.18
CA GLY A 313 8.39 -8.70 7.37
C GLY A 313 8.53 -7.42 6.58
N GLU A 314 9.55 -6.62 6.88
CA GLU A 314 9.87 -5.37 6.17
C GLU A 314 10.21 -5.61 4.70
N SER A 315 10.18 -4.53 3.90
CA SER A 315 10.69 -4.58 2.52
C SER A 315 12.15 -5.01 2.51
N GLY A 316 12.50 -5.94 1.62
CA GLY A 316 13.86 -6.51 1.56
C GLY A 316 14.13 -7.64 2.56
N SER A 317 13.18 -8.08 3.39
CA SER A 317 13.38 -9.22 4.32
C SER A 317 13.52 -10.57 3.63
N GLY A 318 13.27 -10.67 2.30
CA GLY A 318 13.42 -11.89 1.51
C GLY A 318 12.11 -12.58 1.10
N LYS A 319 10.94 -12.04 1.44
CA LYS A 319 9.61 -12.65 1.17
C LYS A 319 9.41 -13.08 -0.29
N THR A 320 9.60 -12.16 -1.22
CA THR A 320 9.49 -12.44 -2.67
C THR A 320 10.55 -13.44 -3.14
N SER A 321 11.79 -13.35 -2.62
CA SER A 321 12.85 -14.33 -2.95
C SER A 321 12.50 -15.74 -2.47
N LEU A 322 11.87 -15.86 -1.32
CA LEU A 322 11.38 -17.13 -0.78
C LEU A 322 10.33 -17.75 -1.72
N ILE A 323 9.35 -16.97 -2.16
CA ILE A 323 8.33 -17.44 -3.11
C ILE A 323 8.93 -17.86 -4.44
N LEU A 324 9.81 -17.03 -5.01
CA LEU A 324 10.43 -17.34 -6.30
C LEU A 324 11.25 -18.63 -6.22
N ALA A 325 11.89 -18.92 -5.10
CA ALA A 325 12.58 -20.19 -4.85
C ALA A 325 11.59 -21.37 -4.75
N ILE A 326 10.47 -21.21 -4.01
CA ILE A 326 9.43 -22.25 -3.90
C ILE A 326 8.83 -22.57 -5.27
N LEU A 327 8.69 -21.59 -6.15
CA LEU A 327 8.21 -21.77 -7.53
C LEU A 327 9.30 -22.29 -8.49
N ASN A 328 10.52 -22.47 -7.99
CA ASN A 328 11.69 -22.83 -8.80
C ASN A 328 11.92 -21.88 -9.99
N LEU A 329 11.75 -20.57 -9.73
CA LEU A 329 11.99 -19.49 -10.70
C LEU A 329 13.37 -18.85 -10.53
N ILE A 330 14.04 -19.10 -9.41
CA ILE A 330 15.41 -18.68 -9.13
C ILE A 330 16.21 -19.84 -8.52
N GLU A 331 17.52 -19.76 -8.65
CA GLU A 331 18.43 -20.74 -8.03
C GLU A 331 18.38 -20.65 -6.51
N SER A 332 18.30 -21.79 -5.84
CA SER A 332 18.31 -21.90 -4.39
C SER A 332 19.07 -23.15 -3.96
N LYS A 333 19.55 -23.16 -2.71
CA LYS A 333 20.11 -24.35 -2.05
C LYS A 333 19.11 -24.81 -1.00
N GLY A 334 19.16 -26.10 -0.64
CA GLY A 334 18.19 -26.73 0.25
C GLY A 334 17.23 -27.64 -0.49
N LYS A 335 16.15 -28.07 0.17
CA LYS A 335 15.16 -28.98 -0.40
C LYS A 335 13.76 -28.36 -0.34
N ILE A 336 13.05 -28.43 -1.47
CA ILE A 336 11.65 -28.03 -1.56
C ILE A 336 10.88 -29.23 -2.06
N LYS A 337 9.97 -29.75 -1.25
CA LYS A 337 9.11 -30.88 -1.60
C LYS A 337 7.67 -30.43 -1.69
N VAL A 338 7.01 -30.79 -2.80
CA VAL A 338 5.57 -30.58 -3.01
C VAL A 338 4.92 -31.92 -3.25
N ASN A 339 3.88 -32.24 -2.51
CA ASN A 339 3.25 -33.56 -2.55
C ASN A 339 4.29 -34.69 -2.43
N LYS A 340 5.26 -34.56 -1.50
CA LYS A 340 6.38 -35.51 -1.26
C LYS A 340 7.40 -35.61 -2.40
N LYS A 341 7.27 -34.83 -3.51
CA LYS A 341 8.22 -34.80 -4.63
C LYS A 341 9.22 -33.66 -4.45
N ASP A 342 10.52 -33.94 -4.54
CA ASP A 342 11.58 -32.94 -4.45
C ASP A 342 11.72 -32.19 -5.79
N LEU A 343 11.59 -30.85 -5.77
CA LEU A 343 11.67 -30.02 -6.96
C LEU A 343 12.99 -30.15 -7.72
N ASN A 344 14.09 -30.36 -6.99
CA ASN A 344 15.42 -30.47 -7.57
C ASN A 344 15.61 -31.76 -8.39
N GLN A 345 14.73 -32.75 -8.24
CA GLN A 345 14.78 -34.03 -8.93
C GLN A 345 13.83 -34.14 -10.11
N LEU A 346 12.95 -33.13 -10.32
CA LEU A 346 11.93 -33.16 -11.35
C LEU A 346 12.50 -32.84 -12.73
N ASN A 347 12.10 -33.63 -13.72
CA ASN A 347 12.33 -33.31 -15.13
C ASN A 347 11.34 -32.20 -15.61
N LYS A 348 11.58 -31.65 -16.81
CA LYS A 348 10.76 -30.55 -17.37
C LYS A 348 9.27 -30.86 -17.44
N LYS A 349 8.89 -32.09 -17.79
CA LYS A 349 7.48 -32.52 -17.89
C LYS A 349 6.82 -32.63 -16.51
N GLU A 350 7.55 -33.19 -15.55
CA GLU A 350 7.10 -33.26 -14.15
C GLU A 350 6.96 -31.89 -13.52
N MET A 351 7.91 -30.99 -13.79
CA MET A 351 7.84 -29.59 -13.34
C MET A 351 6.63 -28.88 -13.95
N LEU A 352 6.35 -29.07 -15.25
CA LEU A 352 5.16 -28.51 -15.89
C LEU A 352 3.88 -29.00 -15.21
N ASN A 353 3.79 -30.30 -14.91
CA ASN A 353 2.64 -30.86 -14.18
C ASN A 353 2.51 -30.28 -12.76
N LEU A 354 3.62 -30.09 -12.07
CA LEU A 354 3.61 -29.49 -10.73
C LEU A 354 3.12 -28.04 -10.75
N ARG A 355 3.46 -27.28 -11.79
CA ARG A 355 3.00 -25.89 -11.97
C ARG A 355 1.48 -25.75 -12.06
N LYS A 356 0.72 -26.82 -12.40
CA LYS A 356 -0.74 -26.80 -12.23
C LYS A 356 -1.17 -26.79 -10.77
N GLU A 357 -0.43 -27.52 -9.93
CA GLU A 357 -0.78 -27.70 -8.51
C GLU A 357 -0.41 -26.49 -7.65
N ILE A 358 0.56 -25.68 -8.12
CA ILE A 358 1.00 -24.43 -7.42
C ILE A 358 0.82 -23.26 -8.37
N GLN A 359 0.04 -22.29 -7.97
CA GLN A 359 -0.19 -21.06 -8.72
C GLN A 359 0.15 -19.84 -7.88
N ILE A 360 0.42 -18.73 -8.54
CA ILE A 360 0.75 -17.45 -7.90
C ILE A 360 -0.10 -16.31 -8.43
N VAL A 361 -0.50 -15.42 -7.50
CA VAL A 361 -1.00 -14.08 -7.78
C VAL A 361 0.06 -13.09 -7.34
N PHE A 362 0.62 -12.34 -8.28
CA PHE A 362 1.69 -11.37 -8.05
C PHE A 362 1.16 -10.06 -7.44
N GLN A 363 2.07 -9.30 -6.84
CA GLN A 363 1.83 -8.06 -6.09
C GLN A 363 1.07 -7.00 -6.90
N ASP A 364 1.43 -6.81 -8.16
CA ASP A 364 0.83 -5.79 -9.02
C ASP A 364 -0.05 -6.41 -10.11
N PRO A 365 -1.38 -6.29 -9.98
CA PRO A 365 -2.30 -6.79 -11.01
C PRO A 365 -2.18 -6.01 -12.33
N PHE A 366 -1.68 -4.76 -12.32
CA PHE A 366 -1.50 -3.97 -13.54
C PHE A 366 -0.37 -4.52 -14.41
N SER A 367 0.78 -4.86 -13.80
CA SER A 367 1.93 -5.40 -14.54
C SER A 367 1.79 -6.90 -14.81
N SER A 368 1.00 -7.63 -14.01
CA SER A 368 0.83 -9.08 -14.15
C SER A 368 -0.17 -9.49 -15.22
N LEU A 369 -1.09 -8.62 -15.63
CA LEU A 369 -2.05 -8.86 -16.71
C LEU A 369 -1.58 -8.16 -17.99
N SER A 370 -1.46 -8.91 -19.09
CA SER A 370 -1.05 -8.32 -20.37
C SER A 370 -2.07 -7.27 -20.85
N PRO A 371 -1.69 -5.99 -21.04
CA PRO A 371 -2.63 -4.96 -21.45
C PRO A 371 -3.11 -5.11 -22.90
N ARG A 372 -2.49 -6.02 -23.68
CA ARG A 372 -2.78 -6.28 -25.09
C ARG A 372 -3.65 -7.51 -25.31
N MET A 373 -3.98 -8.24 -24.26
CA MET A 373 -4.83 -9.43 -24.31
C MET A 373 -6.19 -9.12 -23.68
N ASN A 374 -7.26 -9.67 -24.24
CA ASN A 374 -8.57 -9.64 -23.60
C ASN A 374 -8.60 -10.59 -22.38
N ILE A 375 -9.64 -10.49 -21.57
CA ILE A 375 -9.73 -11.26 -20.32
C ILE A 375 -9.90 -12.75 -20.59
N GLU A 376 -10.59 -13.15 -21.68
CA GLU A 376 -10.71 -14.56 -22.07
C GLU A 376 -9.34 -15.19 -22.30
N ASP A 377 -8.49 -14.52 -23.10
CA ASP A 377 -7.15 -14.99 -23.43
C ASP A 377 -6.26 -15.05 -22.18
N ILE A 378 -6.31 -14.03 -21.32
CA ILE A 378 -5.55 -13.98 -20.07
C ILE A 378 -5.89 -15.15 -19.14
N ILE A 379 -7.19 -15.43 -18.95
CA ILE A 379 -7.63 -16.52 -18.05
C ILE A 379 -7.33 -17.88 -18.65
N SER A 380 -7.53 -18.04 -19.97
CA SER A 380 -7.37 -19.33 -20.63
C SER A 380 -5.92 -19.68 -20.99
N GLU A 381 -4.96 -18.77 -20.92
CA GLU A 381 -3.56 -19.01 -21.32
C GLU A 381 -2.97 -20.25 -20.62
N GLY A 382 -3.05 -20.31 -19.29
CA GLY A 382 -2.58 -21.47 -18.54
C GLY A 382 -3.33 -22.75 -18.88
N LEU A 383 -4.63 -22.65 -19.11
CA LEU A 383 -5.47 -23.78 -19.47
C LEU A 383 -5.05 -24.39 -20.83
N LEU A 384 -4.78 -23.54 -21.83
CA LEU A 384 -4.35 -23.98 -23.16
C LEU A 384 -2.95 -24.61 -23.15
N ILE A 385 -2.04 -24.12 -22.30
CA ILE A 385 -0.70 -24.72 -22.14
C ILE A 385 -0.79 -26.15 -21.55
N HIS A 386 -1.65 -26.34 -20.57
CA HIS A 386 -1.76 -27.61 -19.85
C HIS A 386 -2.75 -28.60 -20.47
N TYR A 387 -3.72 -28.11 -21.21
CA TYR A 387 -4.77 -28.91 -21.90
C TYR A 387 -4.94 -28.45 -23.34
N PRO A 388 -3.93 -28.68 -24.22
CA PRO A 388 -3.94 -28.15 -25.60
C PRO A 388 -5.08 -28.72 -26.47
N SER A 389 -5.68 -29.83 -26.09
CA SER A 389 -6.81 -30.46 -26.77
C SER A 389 -8.18 -30.13 -26.19
N ILE A 390 -8.26 -29.14 -25.25
CA ILE A 390 -9.54 -28.76 -24.66
C ILE A 390 -10.51 -28.22 -25.72
N SER A 391 -11.75 -28.64 -25.69
CA SER A 391 -12.77 -28.15 -26.62
C SER A 391 -13.15 -26.69 -26.29
N LYS A 392 -13.60 -25.93 -27.30
CA LYS A 392 -14.05 -24.54 -27.11
C LYS A 392 -15.16 -24.46 -26.07
N LYS A 393 -16.09 -25.40 -26.05
CA LYS A 393 -17.20 -25.42 -25.09
C LYS A 393 -16.73 -25.67 -23.66
N GLU A 394 -15.83 -26.62 -23.43
CA GLU A 394 -15.26 -26.89 -22.10
C GLU A 394 -14.42 -25.70 -21.59
N LYS A 395 -13.64 -25.06 -22.47
CA LYS A 395 -12.90 -23.84 -22.14
C LYS A 395 -13.86 -22.75 -21.65
N GLU A 396 -14.93 -22.48 -22.40
CA GLU A 396 -15.92 -21.47 -22.07
C GLU A 396 -16.64 -21.79 -20.75
N GLU A 397 -17.04 -23.03 -20.51
CA GLU A 397 -17.68 -23.47 -19.26
C GLU A 397 -16.73 -23.29 -18.06
N LYS A 398 -15.44 -23.63 -18.19
CA LYS A 398 -14.44 -23.42 -17.12
C LYS A 398 -14.23 -21.93 -16.84
N ILE A 399 -14.11 -21.08 -17.86
CA ILE A 399 -13.95 -19.64 -17.68
C ILE A 399 -15.19 -19.03 -17.01
N LYS A 400 -16.39 -19.40 -17.44
CA LYS A 400 -17.62 -18.94 -16.84
C LYS A 400 -17.70 -19.32 -15.35
N ASN A 401 -17.42 -20.58 -15.03
CA ASN A 401 -17.45 -21.07 -13.65
C ASN A 401 -16.45 -20.33 -12.75
N ILE A 402 -15.22 -20.06 -13.24
CA ILE A 402 -14.23 -19.37 -12.40
C ILE A 402 -14.56 -17.89 -12.24
N LEU A 403 -15.08 -17.21 -13.27
CA LEU A 403 -15.54 -15.82 -13.18
C LEU A 403 -16.71 -15.69 -12.18
N ASP A 404 -17.67 -16.59 -12.21
CA ASP A 404 -18.77 -16.64 -11.24
C ASP A 404 -18.25 -16.80 -9.80
N LYS A 405 -17.24 -17.67 -9.58
CA LYS A 405 -16.61 -17.87 -8.26
C LYS A 405 -15.92 -16.60 -7.72
N VAL A 406 -15.30 -15.81 -8.61
CA VAL A 406 -14.68 -14.54 -8.21
C VAL A 406 -15.63 -13.35 -8.24
N GLY A 407 -16.92 -13.56 -8.56
CA GLY A 407 -17.97 -12.54 -8.57
C GLY A 407 -17.86 -11.55 -9.73
N LEU A 408 -17.49 -12.05 -10.92
CA LEU A 408 -17.46 -11.31 -12.18
C LEU A 408 -18.42 -11.94 -13.19
N GLU A 409 -19.21 -11.09 -13.85
CA GLU A 409 -20.18 -11.55 -14.83
C GLU A 409 -19.48 -11.87 -16.17
N TYR A 410 -19.65 -13.11 -16.66
CA TYR A 410 -18.97 -13.62 -17.85
C TYR A 410 -19.12 -12.70 -19.07
N LYS A 411 -20.37 -12.39 -19.47
CA LYS A 411 -20.66 -11.61 -20.69
C LYS A 411 -20.05 -10.20 -20.68
N ASN A 412 -19.98 -9.58 -19.50
CA ASN A 412 -19.48 -8.22 -19.34
C ASN A 412 -17.96 -8.16 -19.14
N THR A 413 -17.27 -9.34 -19.12
CA THR A 413 -15.86 -9.43 -18.73
C THR A 413 -14.96 -9.92 -19.86
N ILE A 414 -15.34 -10.97 -20.59
CA ILE A 414 -14.42 -11.76 -21.44
C ILE A 414 -13.80 -10.98 -22.61
N GLU A 415 -14.57 -10.10 -23.26
CA GLU A 415 -14.12 -9.36 -24.45
C GLU A 415 -13.33 -8.08 -24.11
N LYS A 416 -13.37 -7.66 -22.83
CA LYS A 416 -12.72 -6.45 -22.37
C LYS A 416 -11.23 -6.64 -22.09
N TYR A 417 -10.52 -5.52 -22.02
CA TYR A 417 -9.10 -5.47 -21.70
C TYR A 417 -8.87 -5.04 -20.24
N PRO A 418 -7.71 -5.38 -19.63
CA PRO A 418 -7.43 -5.07 -18.23
C PRO A 418 -7.62 -3.60 -17.85
N HIS A 419 -7.31 -2.66 -18.74
CA HIS A 419 -7.41 -1.23 -18.46
C HIS A 419 -8.87 -0.72 -18.31
N GLU A 420 -9.88 -1.50 -18.71
CA GLU A 420 -11.28 -1.18 -18.56
C GLU A 420 -11.87 -1.55 -17.19
N PHE A 421 -11.05 -2.17 -16.32
CA PHE A 421 -11.47 -2.65 -15.01
C PHE A 421 -10.85 -1.84 -13.86
N SER A 422 -11.57 -1.72 -12.74
CA SER A 422 -11.04 -1.18 -11.50
C SER A 422 -9.94 -2.07 -10.91
N GLY A 423 -9.12 -1.54 -9.96
CA GLY A 423 -8.07 -2.30 -9.29
C GLY A 423 -8.58 -3.60 -8.65
N GLY A 424 -9.69 -3.54 -7.92
CA GLY A 424 -10.30 -4.72 -7.31
C GLY A 424 -10.85 -5.74 -8.31
N GLN A 425 -11.39 -5.29 -9.45
CA GLN A 425 -11.82 -6.18 -10.53
C GLN A 425 -10.62 -6.85 -11.20
N ARG A 426 -9.53 -6.12 -11.45
CA ARG A 426 -8.28 -6.70 -11.98
C ARG A 426 -7.69 -7.74 -11.05
N GLN A 427 -7.75 -7.50 -9.74
CA GLN A 427 -7.32 -8.46 -8.74
C GLN A 427 -8.15 -9.75 -8.79
N ARG A 428 -9.48 -9.64 -8.92
CA ARG A 428 -10.37 -10.79 -9.12
C ARG A 428 -10.04 -11.56 -10.40
N ILE A 429 -9.68 -10.88 -11.48
CA ILE A 429 -9.24 -11.50 -12.75
C ILE A 429 -7.91 -12.23 -12.56
N ALA A 430 -6.93 -11.63 -11.84
CA ALA A 430 -5.66 -12.27 -11.53
C ALA A 430 -5.85 -13.56 -10.67
N ILE A 431 -6.77 -13.52 -9.71
CA ILE A 431 -7.17 -14.68 -8.91
C ILE A 431 -7.85 -15.73 -9.81
N ALA A 432 -8.77 -15.34 -10.72
CA ALA A 432 -9.43 -16.26 -11.64
C ALA A 432 -8.43 -16.96 -12.57
N ARG A 433 -7.44 -16.21 -13.11
CA ARG A 433 -6.35 -16.77 -13.93
C ARG A 433 -5.55 -17.83 -13.18
N ALA A 434 -5.26 -17.62 -11.91
CA ALA A 434 -4.54 -18.58 -11.10
C ALA A 434 -5.41 -19.83 -10.78
N LEU A 435 -6.70 -19.63 -10.53
CA LEU A 435 -7.61 -20.70 -10.11
C LEU A 435 -8.16 -21.57 -11.26
N ILE A 436 -8.05 -21.13 -12.52
CA ILE A 436 -8.59 -21.88 -13.68
C ILE A 436 -7.96 -23.27 -13.83
N LEU A 437 -6.75 -23.46 -13.30
CA LEU A 437 -6.01 -24.73 -13.29
C LEU A 437 -6.36 -25.62 -12.09
N GLU A 438 -7.24 -25.17 -11.20
CA GLU A 438 -7.65 -25.89 -9.99
C GLU A 438 -6.44 -26.29 -9.11
N PRO A 439 -5.59 -25.30 -8.71
CA PRO A 439 -4.39 -25.58 -7.93
C PRO A 439 -4.74 -26.09 -6.53
N LYS A 440 -3.78 -26.76 -5.88
CA LYS A 440 -3.86 -27.14 -4.47
C LYS A 440 -3.23 -26.09 -3.56
N ILE A 441 -2.20 -25.40 -4.07
CA ILE A 441 -1.49 -24.32 -3.37
C ILE A 441 -1.64 -23.04 -4.17
N LEU A 442 -2.11 -21.99 -3.52
CA LEU A 442 -2.15 -20.65 -4.10
C LEU A 442 -1.24 -19.74 -3.28
N ILE A 443 -0.23 -19.20 -3.96
CA ILE A 443 0.67 -18.20 -3.41
C ILE A 443 0.11 -16.82 -3.75
N LEU A 444 0.05 -15.95 -2.76
CA LEU A 444 -0.53 -14.61 -2.85
C LEU A 444 0.53 -13.60 -2.38
N ASP A 445 1.22 -12.97 -3.34
CA ASP A 445 2.28 -12.00 -3.05
C ASP A 445 1.68 -10.59 -2.99
N GLU A 446 1.46 -10.08 -1.79
CA GLU A 446 0.85 -8.76 -1.50
C GLU A 446 -0.41 -8.45 -2.33
N PRO A 447 -1.40 -9.35 -2.40
CA PRO A 447 -2.51 -9.24 -3.36
C PRO A 447 -3.46 -8.08 -3.10
N THR A 448 -3.28 -7.34 -2.01
CA THR A 448 -4.18 -6.25 -1.59
C THR A 448 -3.47 -4.92 -1.35
N SER A 449 -2.14 -4.85 -1.56
CA SER A 449 -1.31 -3.67 -1.21
C SER A 449 -1.66 -2.39 -1.98
N ALA A 450 -2.23 -2.51 -3.18
CA ALA A 450 -2.63 -1.36 -4.02
C ALA A 450 -4.15 -1.07 -3.97
N LEU A 451 -4.88 -1.68 -3.02
CA LEU A 451 -6.33 -1.56 -2.92
C LEU A 451 -6.74 -0.76 -1.68
N ASP A 452 -7.85 -0.03 -1.78
CA ASP A 452 -8.45 0.60 -0.60
C ASP A 452 -9.03 -0.45 0.37
N VAL A 453 -9.21 -0.05 1.63
CA VAL A 453 -9.62 -0.95 2.73
C VAL A 453 -10.91 -1.70 2.43
N THR A 454 -11.89 -1.08 1.76
CA THR A 454 -13.17 -1.73 1.44
C THR A 454 -12.99 -2.84 0.40
N ILE A 455 -12.25 -2.56 -0.67
CA ILE A 455 -11.94 -3.55 -1.72
C ILE A 455 -11.03 -4.64 -1.16
N GLN A 456 -10.04 -4.28 -0.33
CA GLN A 456 -9.17 -5.22 0.38
C GLN A 456 -9.99 -6.23 1.18
N ASN A 457 -11.00 -5.75 1.94
CA ASN A 457 -11.94 -6.61 2.68
C ASN A 457 -12.70 -7.57 1.78
N GLN A 458 -13.22 -7.06 0.67
CA GLN A 458 -13.95 -7.89 -0.29
C GLN A 458 -13.06 -9.00 -0.86
N ILE A 459 -11.78 -8.70 -1.14
CA ILE A 459 -10.83 -9.70 -1.65
C ILE A 459 -10.48 -10.72 -0.56
N ILE A 460 -10.26 -10.31 0.69
CA ILE A 460 -9.98 -11.23 1.81
C ILE A 460 -11.18 -12.17 2.06
N ASN A 461 -12.40 -11.63 2.08
CA ASN A 461 -13.61 -12.44 2.22
C ASN A 461 -13.79 -13.42 1.05
N LEU A 462 -13.51 -12.98 -0.17
CA LEU A 462 -13.50 -13.84 -1.35
C LEU A 462 -12.49 -14.98 -1.20
N LEU A 463 -11.25 -14.68 -0.82
CA LEU A 463 -10.19 -15.68 -0.63
C LEU A 463 -10.54 -16.67 0.47
N ASN A 464 -11.07 -16.21 1.61
CA ASN A 464 -11.55 -17.10 2.69
C ASN A 464 -12.69 -18.01 2.23
N LYS A 465 -13.62 -17.51 1.40
CA LYS A 465 -14.69 -18.32 0.79
C LYS A 465 -14.12 -19.38 -0.18
N LEU A 466 -13.23 -18.96 -1.08
CA LEU A 466 -12.58 -19.85 -2.06
C LEU A 466 -11.74 -20.92 -1.38
N GLN A 467 -11.00 -20.60 -0.30
CA GLN A 467 -10.24 -21.56 0.49
C GLN A 467 -11.12 -22.69 1.01
N LYS A 468 -12.28 -22.34 1.59
CA LYS A 468 -13.24 -23.32 2.11
C LYS A 468 -13.88 -24.17 0.99
N GLN A 469 -14.28 -23.53 -0.11
CA GLN A 469 -14.97 -24.20 -1.21
C GLN A 469 -14.08 -25.14 -2.03
N LEU A 470 -12.80 -24.74 -2.22
CA LEU A 470 -11.85 -25.44 -3.09
C LEU A 470 -10.76 -26.20 -2.31
N GLN A 471 -10.82 -26.16 -0.96
CA GLN A 471 -9.81 -26.77 -0.06
C GLN A 471 -8.38 -26.33 -0.37
N LEU A 472 -8.19 -25.04 -0.71
CA LEU A 472 -6.90 -24.48 -1.08
C LEU A 472 -6.01 -24.30 0.15
N SER A 473 -4.71 -24.57 -0.04
CA SER A 473 -3.67 -24.18 0.92
C SER A 473 -3.06 -22.87 0.45
N TYR A 474 -2.87 -21.90 1.36
CA TYR A 474 -2.37 -20.57 1.02
C TYR A 474 -0.98 -20.29 1.59
N ILE A 475 -0.12 -19.65 0.79
CA ILE A 475 1.00 -18.85 1.29
C ILE A 475 0.64 -17.40 0.98
N PHE A 476 0.37 -16.62 2.01
CA PHE A 476 -0.08 -15.25 1.88
C PHE A 476 1.01 -14.30 2.38
N ILE A 477 1.55 -13.47 1.50
CA ILE A 477 2.50 -12.42 1.87
C ILE A 477 1.78 -11.10 1.99
N SER A 478 2.05 -10.37 3.07
CA SER A 478 1.67 -8.96 3.24
C SER A 478 2.63 -8.29 4.23
N HIS A 479 2.75 -6.98 4.09
CA HIS A 479 3.32 -6.12 5.13
C HIS A 479 2.23 -5.59 6.08
N ASP A 480 0.94 -5.76 5.74
CA ASP A 480 -0.19 -5.36 6.57
C ASP A 480 -0.59 -6.50 7.53
N MET A 481 -0.30 -6.28 8.82
CA MET A 481 -0.61 -7.24 9.88
C MET A 481 -2.12 -7.44 10.08
N THR A 482 -2.97 -6.45 9.73
CA THR A 482 -4.43 -6.57 9.81
C THR A 482 -4.94 -7.60 8.81
N VAL A 483 -4.42 -7.55 7.58
CA VAL A 483 -4.73 -8.52 6.52
C VAL A 483 -4.29 -9.92 6.93
N ILE A 484 -3.05 -10.04 7.39
CA ILE A 484 -2.48 -11.32 7.83
C ILE A 484 -3.32 -11.94 8.94
N LYS A 485 -3.75 -11.15 9.92
CA LYS A 485 -4.64 -11.57 11.01
C LYS A 485 -5.97 -12.13 10.50
N ALA A 486 -6.51 -11.56 9.44
CA ALA A 486 -7.82 -11.91 8.88
C ALA A 486 -7.80 -13.17 7.98
N ILE A 487 -6.62 -13.58 7.47
CA ILE A 487 -6.55 -14.69 6.50
C ILE A 487 -5.69 -15.87 6.96
N SER A 488 -4.76 -15.67 7.89
CA SER A 488 -3.74 -16.68 8.22
C SER A 488 -4.10 -17.51 9.45
N ASP A 489 -3.87 -18.81 9.37
CA ASP A 489 -3.97 -19.74 10.51
C ASP A 489 -2.66 -19.73 11.33
N ARG A 490 -1.51 -19.69 10.64
CA ARG A 490 -0.16 -19.59 11.19
C ARG A 490 0.60 -18.47 10.50
N ILE A 491 1.54 -17.84 11.22
CA ILE A 491 2.31 -16.70 10.72
C ILE A 491 3.80 -16.95 10.91
N ILE A 492 4.56 -16.67 9.86
CA ILE A 492 6.03 -16.68 9.83
C ILE A 492 6.49 -15.22 9.72
N VAL A 493 7.31 -14.78 10.67
CA VAL A 493 7.93 -13.46 10.68
C VAL A 493 9.34 -13.57 10.13
N LEU A 494 9.58 -12.91 8.99
CA LEU A 494 10.85 -12.93 8.26
C LEU A 494 11.59 -11.60 8.46
N LYS A 495 12.88 -11.67 8.87
CA LYS A 495 13.77 -10.52 9.00
C LYS A 495 15.16 -10.87 8.50
N ASP A 496 15.74 -10.03 7.63
CA ASP A 496 17.10 -10.18 7.09
C ASP A 496 17.39 -11.59 6.52
N GLY A 497 16.36 -12.21 5.91
CA GLY A 497 16.41 -13.54 5.32
C GLY A 497 16.29 -14.69 6.32
N LEU A 498 15.96 -14.45 7.58
CA LEU A 498 15.80 -15.45 8.64
C LEU A 498 14.37 -15.46 9.18
N ILE A 499 13.86 -16.63 9.57
CA ILE A 499 12.65 -16.74 10.37
C ILE A 499 13.00 -16.33 11.80
N VAL A 500 12.43 -15.21 12.28
CA VAL A 500 12.66 -14.70 13.64
C VAL A 500 11.58 -15.16 14.62
N GLU A 501 10.39 -15.47 14.11
CA GLU A 501 9.31 -16.04 14.90
C GLU A 501 8.31 -16.77 13.99
N GLU A 502 7.76 -17.87 14.49
CA GLU A 502 6.70 -18.64 13.86
C GLU A 502 5.70 -19.07 14.94
N ASN A 503 4.41 -18.81 14.70
CA ASN A 503 3.37 -19.20 15.65
C ASN A 503 1.98 -19.24 14.98
N ILE A 504 1.01 -19.87 15.65
CA ILE A 504 -0.42 -19.74 15.33
C ILE A 504 -0.80 -18.26 15.41
N SER A 505 -1.64 -17.80 14.49
CA SER A 505 -2.02 -16.38 14.35
C SER A 505 -2.46 -15.77 15.68
N SER A 506 -3.39 -16.39 16.39
CA SER A 506 -3.88 -15.90 17.68
C SER A 506 -2.77 -15.72 18.73
N ASN A 507 -1.86 -16.68 18.82
CA ASN A 507 -0.76 -16.64 19.79
C ASN A 507 0.28 -15.57 19.45
N LEU A 508 0.58 -15.40 18.16
CA LEU A 508 1.55 -14.41 17.71
C LEU A 508 1.06 -12.98 18.02
N PHE A 509 -0.23 -12.70 17.86
CA PHE A 509 -0.81 -11.40 18.19
C PHE A 509 -0.94 -11.16 19.70
N ASN A 510 -1.27 -12.19 20.50
CA ASN A 510 -1.48 -12.04 21.93
C ASN A 510 -0.19 -12.08 22.75
N THR A 511 0.77 -12.92 22.34
CA THR A 511 2.00 -13.17 23.10
C THR A 511 3.22 -13.24 22.17
N PRO A 512 3.55 -12.13 21.45
CA PRO A 512 4.72 -12.08 20.58
C PRO A 512 6.01 -12.20 21.41
N LYS A 513 6.95 -13.04 20.97
CA LYS A 513 8.22 -13.30 21.66
C LYS A 513 9.33 -12.37 21.20
N SER A 514 9.47 -12.19 19.88
CA SER A 514 10.52 -11.38 19.29
C SER A 514 10.19 -9.88 19.44
N GLU A 515 11.19 -9.07 19.81
CA GLU A 515 11.06 -7.60 19.83
C GLU A 515 10.67 -7.02 18.45
N TYR A 516 11.14 -7.65 17.38
CA TYR A 516 10.76 -7.26 16.03
C TYR A 516 9.28 -7.55 15.76
N THR A 517 8.78 -8.70 16.17
CA THR A 517 7.35 -9.04 16.05
C THR A 517 6.47 -8.08 16.87
N LYS A 518 6.90 -7.73 18.09
CA LYS A 518 6.20 -6.74 18.92
C LYS A 518 6.08 -5.40 18.21
N LYS A 519 7.17 -4.93 17.58
CA LYS A 519 7.15 -3.69 16.78
C LYS A 519 6.19 -3.77 15.60
N LEU A 520 6.18 -4.87 14.84
CA LEU A 520 5.25 -5.06 13.73
C LEU A 520 3.78 -5.05 14.20
N ILE A 521 3.48 -5.71 15.32
CA ILE A 521 2.12 -5.77 15.88
C ILE A 521 1.70 -4.40 16.43
N SER A 522 2.59 -3.66 17.10
CA SER A 522 2.28 -2.34 17.65
C SER A 522 1.92 -1.30 16.59
N SER A 523 2.19 -1.57 15.33
CA SER A 523 1.77 -0.73 14.22
C SER A 523 0.28 -0.85 13.90
N VAL A 524 -0.36 -1.95 14.30
CA VAL A 524 -1.77 -2.29 13.99
C VAL A 524 -2.70 -2.01 15.16
N VAL A 525 -2.19 -2.06 16.37
CA VAL A 525 -2.91 -1.77 17.62
C VAL A 525 -2.67 -0.31 17.98
#